data_95e4548206727e1231d5468d76768c95
#
_entry.id   95e4548206727e1231d5468d76768c95
#
_cell.length_a   1.000
_cell.length_b   1.000
_cell.length_c   1.000
_cell.angle_alpha   90.00
_cell.angle_beta   90.00
_cell.angle_gamma   90.00
#
_symmetry.space_group_name_H-M   'P 1'
#
loop_
_entity.id
_entity.type
_entity.pdbx_description
1 polymer ?
#
loop_
_entity_poly.entity_id
_entity_poly.type
_entity_poly.pdbx_seq_one_letter_code
_entity_poly.pdbx_strand_id
1 'polypeptide(L)'
;MQRALRINIGQLEANMQADDDGVERRVDSGFIDITARDATGRLVVIELKTGMAGQRAVAQILSYMGDVAAEEDTAEIRGMLVAFDFDHKAKAAAKMVPSLELVKYGFRFEFSKA
;
A
#
# COMPACT_ATOMS: atom_id res chain seq x y z
N MET A 1 12.41 2.51 -4.90
CA MET A 1 11.69 2.44 -3.61
C MET A 1 10.77 1.23 -3.46
N GLN A 2 10.06 0.88 -4.49
CA GLN A 2 9.18 -0.31 -4.45
C GLN A 2 9.93 -1.58 -4.06
N ARG A 3 11.12 -1.78 -4.64
CA ARG A 3 11.97 -2.94 -4.34
C ARG A 3 12.42 -2.96 -2.88
N ALA A 4 12.80 -1.81 -2.33
CA ALA A 4 13.21 -1.70 -0.93
C ALA A 4 12.03 -2.02 -0.01
N LEU A 5 10.83 -1.57 -0.35
CA LEU A 5 9.63 -1.88 0.41
C LEU A 5 9.32 -3.38 0.36
N ARG A 6 9.46 -4.02 -0.80
CA ARG A 6 9.25 -5.47 -0.93
C ARG A 6 10.18 -6.28 -0.02
N ILE A 7 11.46 -5.91 0.00
CA ILE A 7 12.46 -6.59 0.85
C ILE A 7 12.15 -6.40 2.33
N ASN A 8 11.58 -5.26 2.70
CA ASN A 8 11.33 -4.87 4.08
C ASN A 8 9.85 -4.91 4.46
N ILE A 9 9.05 -5.69 3.75
CA ILE A 9 7.60 -5.67 3.95
C ILE A 9 7.18 -6.06 5.37
N GLY A 10 7.98 -6.88 6.06
CA GLY A 10 7.75 -7.23 7.46
C GLY A 10 7.92 -6.06 8.42
N GLN A 11 8.61 -4.99 8.01
CA GLN A 11 8.71 -3.76 8.79
C GLN A 11 7.46 -2.89 8.64
N LEU A 12 6.76 -3.03 7.51
CA LEU A 12 5.49 -2.34 7.31
C LEU A 12 4.41 -2.88 8.25
N GLU A 13 4.35 -4.20 8.35
CA GLU A 13 3.46 -4.90 9.29
C GLU A 13 4.04 -6.28 9.57
N ALA A 14 4.08 -6.66 10.85
CA ALA A 14 4.61 -7.96 11.25
C ALA A 14 3.84 -9.12 10.57
N ASN A 15 4.58 -10.11 10.10
CA ASN A 15 4.06 -11.31 9.43
C ASN A 15 3.33 -11.06 8.10
N MET A 16 3.48 -9.88 7.53
CA MET A 16 3.00 -9.60 6.18
C MET A 16 3.98 -10.15 5.15
N GLN A 17 3.48 -10.77 4.10
CA GLN A 17 4.29 -11.34 3.03
C GLN A 17 3.74 -10.92 1.67
N ALA A 18 4.65 -10.59 0.75
CA ALA A 18 4.25 -10.31 -0.63
C ALA A 18 3.67 -11.58 -1.26
N ASP A 19 2.61 -11.43 -2.04
CA ASP A 19 1.89 -12.53 -2.68
C ASP A 19 1.58 -12.18 -4.15
N ASP A 20 2.61 -11.77 -4.89
CA ASP A 20 2.48 -11.31 -6.27
C ASP A 20 3.68 -11.74 -7.15
N ASP A 21 4.45 -12.73 -6.71
CA ASP A 21 5.64 -13.22 -7.40
C ASP A 21 6.69 -12.12 -7.67
N GLY A 22 6.69 -11.06 -6.87
CA GLY A 22 7.65 -9.97 -6.96
C GLY A 22 7.36 -8.99 -8.11
N VAL A 23 6.19 -9.04 -8.73
CA VAL A 23 5.80 -8.17 -9.83
C VAL A 23 4.49 -7.44 -9.53
N GLU A 24 4.28 -6.31 -10.21
CA GLU A 24 3.04 -5.56 -10.10
C GLU A 24 1.86 -6.40 -10.59
N ARG A 25 0.74 -6.28 -9.88
CA ARG A 25 -0.50 -6.94 -10.28
C ARG A 25 -1.31 -6.03 -11.18
N ARG A 26 -1.68 -6.53 -12.34
CA ARG A 26 -2.56 -5.81 -13.26
C ARG A 26 -4.02 -6.03 -12.85
N VAL A 27 -4.77 -4.93 -12.77
CA VAL A 27 -6.22 -4.92 -12.57
C VAL A 27 -6.86 -3.95 -13.57
N ASP A 28 -8.18 -3.91 -13.66
CA ASP A 28 -8.87 -3.04 -14.64
C ASP A 28 -8.46 -1.58 -14.51
N SER A 29 -8.31 -1.07 -13.30
CA SER A 29 -7.98 0.33 -13.05
C SER A 29 -6.49 0.66 -13.21
N GLY A 30 -5.62 -0.32 -13.38
CA GLY A 30 -4.17 -0.09 -13.55
C GLY A 30 -3.31 -1.19 -12.95
N PHE A 31 -2.18 -0.79 -12.35
CA PHE A 31 -1.21 -1.71 -11.78
C PHE A 31 -1.03 -1.43 -10.30
N ILE A 32 -1.12 -2.48 -9.50
CA ILE A 32 -0.87 -2.42 -8.05
C ILE A 32 0.61 -2.66 -7.82
N ASP A 33 1.25 -1.76 -7.06
CA ASP A 33 2.68 -1.86 -6.78
C ASP A 33 3.04 -3.16 -6.08
N ILE A 34 2.34 -3.49 -4.99
CA ILE A 34 2.57 -4.71 -4.23
C ILE A 34 1.23 -5.28 -3.78
N THR A 35 1.04 -6.57 -3.99
CA THR A 35 -0.06 -7.33 -3.38
C THR A 35 0.54 -8.24 -2.33
N ALA A 36 -0.03 -8.22 -1.13
CA ALA A 36 0.48 -8.99 0.00
C ALA A 36 -0.65 -9.72 0.72
N ARG A 37 -0.27 -10.56 1.65
CA ARG A 37 -1.20 -11.15 2.62
C ARG A 37 -0.73 -10.82 4.02
N ASP A 38 -1.67 -10.45 4.88
CA ASP A 38 -1.35 -10.21 6.28
C ASP A 38 -1.32 -11.53 7.07
N ALA A 39 -1.03 -11.44 8.38
CA ALA A 39 -0.93 -12.61 9.25
C ALA A 39 -2.21 -13.44 9.28
N THR A 40 -3.37 -12.86 8.98
CA THR A 40 -4.66 -13.55 8.95
C THR A 40 -5.00 -14.14 7.59
N GLY A 41 -4.16 -13.88 6.59
CA GLY A 41 -4.37 -14.32 5.22
C GLY A 41 -5.21 -13.37 4.35
N ARG A 42 -5.55 -12.18 4.85
CA ARG A 42 -6.28 -11.18 4.06
C ARG A 42 -5.38 -10.57 3.02
N LEU A 43 -5.92 -10.34 1.84
CA LEU A 43 -5.22 -9.61 0.78
C LEU A 43 -5.06 -8.13 1.15
N VAL A 44 -3.87 -7.62 0.90
CA VAL A 44 -3.51 -6.23 1.15
C VAL A 44 -2.98 -5.62 -0.14
N VAL A 45 -3.64 -4.58 -0.60
CA VAL A 45 -3.20 -3.77 -1.75
C VAL A 45 -2.29 -2.67 -1.21
N ILE A 46 -1.07 -2.60 -1.70
CA ILE A 46 -0.08 -1.61 -1.24
C ILE A 46 0.33 -0.73 -2.41
N GLU A 47 0.16 0.57 -2.25
CA GLU A 47 0.62 1.59 -3.20
C GLU A 47 1.67 2.47 -2.55
N LEU A 48 2.73 2.76 -3.29
CA LEU A 48 3.83 3.60 -2.83
C LEU A 48 3.87 4.90 -3.65
N LYS A 49 3.84 6.02 -2.94
CA LYS A 49 4.03 7.35 -3.53
C LYS A 49 5.31 7.97 -2.96
N THR A 50 6.14 8.52 -3.82
CA THR A 50 7.46 9.03 -3.43
C THR A 50 7.42 10.43 -2.80
N GLY A 51 6.30 11.10 -2.85
CA GLY A 51 6.13 12.44 -2.28
C GLY A 51 4.90 12.53 -1.41
N MET A 52 4.30 13.70 -1.37
CA MET A 52 3.05 13.93 -0.67
C MET A 52 1.90 13.32 -1.47
N ALA A 53 1.04 12.55 -0.81
CA ALA A 53 -0.14 11.95 -1.44
C ALA A 53 -1.40 12.76 -1.10
N GLY A 54 -2.24 12.97 -2.12
CA GLY A 54 -3.50 13.66 -1.99
C GLY A 54 -4.69 12.74 -2.23
N GLN A 55 -5.86 13.33 -2.38
CA GLN A 55 -7.10 12.56 -2.56
C GLN A 55 -7.10 11.70 -3.84
N ARG A 56 -6.36 12.10 -4.89
CA ARG A 56 -6.25 11.30 -6.12
C ARG A 56 -5.60 9.95 -5.84
N ALA A 57 -4.57 9.92 -4.99
CA ALA A 57 -3.91 8.68 -4.61
C ALA A 57 -4.85 7.78 -3.79
N VAL A 58 -5.66 8.38 -2.91
CA VAL A 58 -6.67 7.63 -2.14
C VAL A 58 -7.71 7.03 -3.09
N ALA A 59 -8.23 7.80 -4.03
CA ALA A 59 -9.18 7.30 -5.03
C ALA A 59 -8.59 6.16 -5.86
N GLN A 60 -7.32 6.27 -6.24
CA GLN A 60 -6.63 5.25 -7.02
C GLN A 60 -6.54 3.92 -6.26
N ILE A 61 -6.07 3.94 -5.01
CA ILE A 61 -5.96 2.71 -4.24
C ILE A 61 -7.31 2.09 -3.94
N LEU A 62 -8.34 2.90 -3.70
CA LEU A 62 -9.70 2.40 -3.51
C LEU A 62 -10.22 1.69 -4.76
N SER A 63 -9.92 2.23 -5.95
CA SER A 63 -10.27 1.57 -7.22
C SER A 63 -9.58 0.23 -7.36
N TYR A 64 -8.29 0.15 -7.01
CA TYR A 64 -7.54 -1.11 -7.03
C TYR A 64 -8.10 -2.12 -6.05
N MET A 65 -8.43 -1.69 -4.83
CA MET A 65 -9.04 -2.56 -3.83
C MET A 65 -10.38 -3.11 -4.34
N GLY A 66 -11.19 -2.27 -4.98
CA GLY A 66 -12.46 -2.70 -5.57
C GLY A 66 -12.28 -3.71 -6.68
N ASP A 67 -11.29 -3.52 -7.54
CA ASP A 67 -10.99 -4.47 -8.63
C ASP A 67 -10.54 -5.83 -8.07
N VAL A 68 -9.67 -5.82 -7.06
CA VAL A 68 -9.22 -7.05 -6.40
C VAL A 68 -10.38 -7.75 -5.71
N ALA A 69 -11.24 -7.00 -5.04
CA ALA A 69 -12.43 -7.57 -4.39
C ALA A 69 -13.33 -8.30 -5.39
N ALA A 70 -13.52 -7.73 -6.57
CA ALA A 70 -14.31 -8.36 -7.63
C ALA A 70 -13.61 -9.62 -8.19
N GLU A 71 -12.31 -9.55 -8.44
CA GLU A 71 -11.53 -10.69 -8.97
C GLU A 71 -11.48 -11.86 -7.98
N GLU A 72 -11.34 -11.57 -6.70
CA GLU A 72 -11.21 -12.58 -5.65
C GLU A 72 -12.56 -12.97 -5.01
N ASP A 73 -13.64 -12.36 -5.46
CA ASP A 73 -14.98 -12.59 -4.94
C ASP A 73 -15.03 -12.46 -3.40
N THR A 74 -14.48 -11.39 -2.87
CA THR A 74 -14.44 -11.10 -1.45
C THR A 74 -14.50 -9.60 -1.19
N ALA A 75 -15.15 -9.19 -0.10
CA ALA A 75 -15.16 -7.81 0.37
C ALA A 75 -14.02 -7.52 1.37
N GLU A 76 -13.26 -8.54 1.75
CA GLU A 76 -12.23 -8.43 2.80
C GLU A 76 -10.86 -8.07 2.23
N ILE A 77 -10.79 -6.91 1.56
CA ILE A 77 -9.53 -6.39 1.02
C ILE A 77 -9.08 -5.24 1.91
N ARG A 78 -7.81 -5.27 2.30
CA ARG A 78 -7.15 -4.16 2.99
C ARG A 78 -6.36 -3.34 1.98
N GLY A 79 -6.19 -2.06 2.28
CA GLY A 79 -5.32 -1.18 1.52
C GLY A 79 -4.33 -0.45 2.43
N MET A 80 -3.11 -0.27 1.95
CA MET A 80 -2.07 0.54 2.60
C MET A 80 -1.48 1.50 1.58
N LEU A 81 -1.74 2.78 1.75
CA LEU A 81 -1.14 3.82 0.92
C LEU A 81 0.08 4.36 1.66
N VAL A 82 1.26 4.10 1.11
CA VAL A 82 2.54 4.47 1.69
C VAL A 82 3.07 5.69 0.97
N ALA A 83 3.32 6.77 1.71
CA ALA A 83 3.82 8.02 1.14
C ALA A 83 4.73 8.74 2.14
N PHE A 84 5.47 9.74 1.65
CA PHE A 84 6.29 10.57 2.52
C PHE A 84 5.43 11.37 3.50
N ASP A 85 4.31 11.92 3.00
CA ASP A 85 3.33 12.63 3.82
C ASP A 85 1.97 12.63 3.08
N PHE A 86 0.94 13.10 3.75
CA PHE A 86 -0.42 13.15 3.23
C PHE A 86 -1.01 14.54 3.47
N ASP A 87 -1.72 15.06 2.47
CA ASP A 87 -2.43 16.32 2.66
C ASP A 87 -3.74 16.10 3.46
N HIS A 88 -4.39 17.20 3.82
CA HIS A 88 -5.62 17.13 4.62
C HIS A 88 -6.73 16.34 3.93
N LYS A 89 -6.90 16.52 2.63
CA LYS A 89 -7.99 15.85 1.89
C LYS A 89 -7.78 14.33 1.85
N ALA A 90 -6.53 13.88 1.70
CA ALA A 90 -6.20 12.45 1.76
C ALA A 90 -6.55 11.87 3.13
N LYS A 91 -6.17 12.56 4.19
CA LYS A 91 -6.46 12.12 5.57
C LYS A 91 -7.96 12.07 5.83
N ALA A 92 -8.69 13.10 5.41
CA ALA A 92 -10.14 13.17 5.59
C ALA A 92 -10.85 12.04 4.84
N ALA A 93 -10.46 11.78 3.59
CA ALA A 93 -11.05 10.71 2.78
C ALA A 93 -10.77 9.34 3.37
N ALA A 94 -9.52 9.07 3.74
CA ALA A 94 -9.12 7.77 4.29
C ALA A 94 -9.80 7.46 5.63
N LYS A 95 -10.11 8.48 6.42
CA LYS A 95 -10.80 8.32 7.70
C LYS A 95 -12.16 7.63 7.55
N MET A 96 -12.80 7.77 6.41
CA MET A 96 -14.11 7.19 6.12
C MET A 96 -14.05 5.75 5.60
N VAL A 97 -12.85 5.20 5.41
CA VAL A 97 -12.65 3.84 4.88
C VAL A 97 -11.80 3.04 5.87
N PRO A 98 -12.43 2.29 6.80
CA PRO A 98 -11.69 1.58 7.86
C PRO A 98 -10.67 0.57 7.34
N SER A 99 -10.87 0.01 6.15
CA SER A 99 -9.95 -0.97 5.57
C SER A 99 -8.73 -0.34 4.89
N LEU A 100 -8.66 0.99 4.81
CA LEU A 100 -7.53 1.72 4.22
C LEU A 100 -6.70 2.38 5.32
N GLU A 101 -5.40 2.10 5.32
CA GLU A 101 -4.43 2.76 6.20
C GLU A 101 -3.54 3.68 5.40
N LEU A 102 -3.25 4.85 5.95
CA LEU A 102 -2.22 5.75 5.43
C LEU A 102 -0.95 5.56 6.26
N VAL A 103 0.16 5.26 5.60
CA VAL A 103 1.42 4.96 6.25
C VAL A 103 2.50 5.91 5.73
N LYS A 104 3.19 6.59 6.64
CA LYS A 104 4.29 7.47 6.28
C LYS A 104 5.60 6.69 6.31
N TYR A 105 6.46 6.95 5.33
CA TYR A 105 7.83 6.48 5.36
C TYR A 105 8.79 7.66 5.60
N GLY A 106 9.99 7.34 6.08
CA GLY A 106 11.07 8.30 6.22
C GLY A 106 12.40 7.66 5.89
N PHE A 107 13.44 8.49 5.81
CA PHE A 107 14.79 8.02 5.59
C PHE A 107 15.62 8.22 6.85
N ARG A 108 16.47 7.24 7.13
CA ARG A 108 17.44 7.31 8.21
C ARG A 108 18.85 7.21 7.60
N PHE A 109 19.69 8.17 7.94
CA PHE A 109 21.06 8.20 7.48
C PHE A 109 22.00 7.75 8.59
N GLU A 110 22.98 6.94 8.22
CA GLU A 110 24.07 6.56 9.10
C GLU A 110 25.37 6.99 8.43
N PHE A 111 26.22 7.69 9.20
CA PHE A 111 27.50 8.19 8.70
C PHE A 111 28.62 7.52 9.48
N SER A 112 29.64 7.06 8.74
CA SER A 112 30.87 6.52 9.34
C SER A 112 32.07 7.03 8.56
N LYS A 113 33.20 7.18 9.25
CA LYS A 113 34.44 7.53 8.58
C LYS A 113 34.96 6.33 7.81
N ALA A 114 35.47 6.60 6.61
CA ALA A 114 36.08 5.59 5.76
C ALA A 114 37.38 5.03 6.37
#